data_0abd690185f833b74eff852a7e23b666
#
_entry.id   0abd690185f833b74eff852a7e23b666
#
_cell.length_a   1.000
_cell.length_b   1.000
_cell.length_c   1.000
_cell.angle_alpha   90.00
_cell.angle_beta   90.00
_cell.angle_gamma   90.00
#
_symmetry.space_group_name_H-M   'P 1'
#
loop_
_entity.id
_entity.type
_entity.pdbx_description
1 polymer ?
#
loop_
_entity_poly.entity_id
_entity_poly.type
_entity_poly.pdbx_seq_one_letter_code
_entity_poly.pdbx_strand_id
1 'polypeptide(L)'
;MTLLEMKKKVLRLIEEINDKSSLLTDDPDIANKINDVINQIQNEIARIKKIPAKEELEVAKGDEIDFSDIAKDLFQINIVRGVENDIIGNTINFYGDGTAKIYYYKYPKQITADTKDSEFTFDLSTDVLEIMPYGVAGDLLKSDISASYGQVYSNRYEQMLQRLDPRFHTGSIYLEGDDTSEFL
;
A
#
# COMPACT_ATOMS: atom_id res chain seq x y z
N MET A 1 -12.08 -7.65 0.45
CA MET A 1 -12.58 -7.21 -0.88
C MET A 1 -11.75 -7.89 -1.95
N THR A 2 -12.37 -8.53 -2.91
CA THR A 2 -11.72 -9.12 -4.10
C THR A 2 -11.50 -8.06 -5.18
N LEU A 3 -10.63 -8.36 -6.16
CA LEU A 3 -10.44 -7.47 -7.31
C LEU A 3 -11.72 -7.31 -8.12
N LEU A 4 -12.51 -8.40 -8.26
CA LEU A 4 -13.81 -8.37 -8.92
C LEU A 4 -14.78 -7.38 -8.25
N GLU A 5 -14.83 -7.39 -6.91
CA GLU A 5 -15.66 -6.46 -6.14
C GLU A 5 -15.19 -5.02 -6.29
N MET A 6 -13.87 -4.78 -6.29
CA MET A 6 -13.27 -3.49 -6.52
C MET A 6 -13.67 -2.94 -7.91
N LYS A 7 -13.45 -3.72 -8.96
CA LYS A 7 -13.82 -3.34 -10.34
C LYS A 7 -15.30 -2.99 -10.44
N LYS A 8 -16.18 -3.82 -9.87
CA LYS A 8 -17.63 -3.55 -9.85
C LYS A 8 -17.98 -2.25 -9.13
N LYS A 9 -17.32 -1.94 -8.02
CA LYS A 9 -17.54 -0.67 -7.32
C LYS A 9 -17.11 0.53 -8.18
N VAL A 10 -15.93 0.46 -8.80
CA VAL A 10 -15.42 1.51 -9.68
C VAL A 10 -16.36 1.73 -10.86
N LEU A 11 -16.71 0.66 -11.59
CA LEU A 11 -17.54 0.75 -12.79
C LEU A 11 -18.97 1.28 -12.49
N ARG A 12 -19.50 1.00 -11.30
CA ARG A 12 -20.77 1.60 -10.85
C ARG A 12 -20.63 3.10 -10.58
N LEU A 13 -19.50 3.56 -10.05
CA LEU A 13 -19.27 4.99 -9.81
C LEU A 13 -19.24 5.79 -11.11
N ILE A 14 -18.67 5.20 -12.16
CA ILE A 14 -18.55 5.85 -13.48
C ILE A 14 -19.68 5.48 -14.45
N GLU A 15 -20.69 4.73 -13.98
CA GLU A 15 -21.87 4.29 -14.76
C GLU A 15 -21.55 3.38 -15.97
N GLU A 16 -20.39 2.71 -15.96
CA GLU A 16 -19.89 1.85 -17.04
C GLU A 16 -20.00 0.36 -16.73
N ILE A 17 -20.80 -0.04 -15.75
CA ILE A 17 -20.99 -1.45 -15.42
C ILE A 17 -21.96 -2.12 -16.38
N ASN A 18 -21.56 -3.26 -16.96
CA ASN A 18 -22.46 -4.10 -17.73
C ASN A 18 -22.89 -5.34 -16.93
N ASP A 19 -24.06 -5.26 -16.32
CA ASP A 19 -24.63 -6.37 -15.55
C ASP A 19 -25.26 -7.48 -16.42
N LYS A 20 -25.34 -7.27 -17.75
CA LYS A 20 -26.05 -8.18 -18.69
C LYS A 20 -25.11 -9.06 -19.51
N SER A 21 -23.82 -8.77 -19.53
CA SER A 21 -22.83 -9.53 -20.31
C SER A 21 -21.82 -10.25 -19.41
N SER A 22 -21.02 -11.12 -20.03
CA SER A 22 -19.87 -11.76 -19.38
C SER A 22 -18.70 -10.77 -19.13
N LEU A 23 -18.73 -9.61 -19.80
CA LEU A 23 -17.79 -8.54 -19.64
C LEU A 23 -18.28 -7.58 -18.55
N LEU A 24 -17.37 -7.10 -17.70
CA LEU A 24 -17.70 -6.13 -16.66
C LEU A 24 -18.07 -4.76 -17.22
N THR A 25 -17.50 -4.38 -18.37
CA THR A 25 -17.76 -3.14 -19.10
C THR A 25 -17.69 -3.40 -20.60
N ASP A 26 -18.43 -2.64 -21.38
CA ASP A 26 -18.39 -2.66 -22.85
C ASP A 26 -17.34 -1.67 -23.41
N ASP A 27 -16.75 -0.81 -22.55
CA ASP A 27 -15.69 0.11 -22.95
C ASP A 27 -14.32 -0.61 -22.91
N PRO A 28 -13.69 -0.84 -24.09
CA PRO A 28 -12.40 -1.52 -24.17
C PRO A 28 -11.26 -0.70 -23.55
N ASP A 29 -11.33 0.62 -23.57
CA ASP A 29 -10.31 1.48 -22.98
C ASP A 29 -10.30 1.37 -21.47
N ILE A 30 -11.47 1.35 -20.85
CA ILE A 30 -11.63 1.16 -19.41
C ILE A 30 -11.18 -0.27 -19.04
N ALA A 31 -11.63 -1.28 -19.79
CA ALA A 31 -11.24 -2.67 -19.53
C ALA A 31 -9.72 -2.88 -19.55
N ASN A 32 -9.02 -2.21 -20.46
CA ASN A 32 -7.56 -2.32 -20.59
C ASN A 32 -6.80 -1.55 -19.49
N LYS A 33 -7.32 -0.41 -19.04
CA LYS A 33 -6.62 0.49 -18.11
C LYS A 33 -6.91 0.21 -16.63
N ILE A 34 -8.06 -0.37 -16.31
CA ILE A 34 -8.55 -0.46 -14.91
C ILE A 34 -7.57 -1.16 -13.96
N ASN A 35 -6.88 -2.21 -14.41
CA ASN A 35 -5.90 -2.92 -13.60
C ASN A 35 -4.68 -2.07 -13.27
N ASP A 36 -4.18 -1.33 -14.26
CA ASP A 36 -3.00 -0.47 -14.10
C ASP A 36 -3.31 0.70 -13.17
N VAL A 37 -4.50 1.30 -13.32
CA VAL A 37 -4.95 2.38 -12.44
C VAL A 37 -5.16 1.87 -11.00
N ILE A 38 -5.73 0.68 -10.81
CA ILE A 38 -5.84 0.07 -9.48
C ILE A 38 -4.45 -0.16 -8.87
N ASN A 39 -3.49 -0.67 -9.65
CA ASN A 39 -2.11 -0.85 -9.18
C ASN A 39 -1.44 0.49 -8.79
N GLN A 40 -1.65 1.52 -9.58
CA GLN A 40 -1.13 2.86 -9.28
C GLN A 40 -1.70 3.39 -7.97
N ILE A 41 -3.03 3.37 -7.79
CA ILE A 41 -3.70 3.89 -6.60
C ILE A 41 -3.33 3.07 -5.36
N GLN A 42 -3.27 1.74 -5.43
CA GLN A 42 -2.85 0.93 -4.28
C GLN A 42 -1.40 1.19 -3.86
N ASN A 43 -0.50 1.45 -4.81
CA ASN A 43 0.89 1.81 -4.53
C ASN A 43 0.99 3.20 -3.88
N GLU A 44 0.19 4.16 -4.34
CA GLU A 44 0.13 5.49 -3.74
C GLU A 44 -0.33 5.41 -2.27
N ILE A 45 -1.42 4.69 -2.02
CA ILE A 45 -1.95 4.53 -0.66
C ILE A 45 -0.96 3.77 0.22
N ALA A 46 -0.30 2.73 -0.28
CA ALA A 46 0.67 1.95 0.49
C ALA A 46 1.89 2.77 0.96
N ARG A 47 2.24 3.85 0.28
CA ARG A 47 3.28 4.79 0.74
C ARG A 47 2.84 5.59 1.96
N ILE A 48 1.56 5.83 2.13
CA ILE A 48 0.97 6.55 3.27
C ILE A 48 0.61 5.56 4.37
N LYS A 49 -0.18 4.55 4.03
CA LYS A 49 -0.68 3.50 4.93
C LYS A 49 0.17 2.24 4.77
N LYS A 50 1.40 2.31 5.25
CA LYS A 50 2.44 1.29 5.10
C LYS A 50 1.95 -0.11 5.47
N ILE A 51 2.24 -1.11 4.62
CA ILE A 51 1.88 -2.51 4.83
C ILE A 51 3.02 -3.20 5.57
N PRO A 52 2.84 -3.61 6.84
CA PRO A 52 3.92 -4.24 7.61
C PRO A 52 4.17 -5.67 7.16
N ALA A 53 5.44 -6.06 7.13
CA ALA A 53 5.90 -7.41 6.87
C ALA A 53 7.11 -7.74 7.75
N LYS A 54 7.46 -9.03 7.82
CA LYS A 54 8.57 -9.53 8.64
C LYS A 54 9.25 -10.69 7.93
N GLU A 55 10.59 -10.70 7.98
CA GLU A 55 11.42 -11.83 7.58
C GLU A 55 12.38 -12.19 8.72
N GLU A 56 12.77 -13.46 8.79
CA GLU A 56 13.77 -13.97 9.72
C GLU A 56 14.90 -14.62 8.91
N LEU A 57 16.14 -14.16 9.13
CA LEU A 57 17.32 -14.63 8.43
C LEU A 57 18.37 -15.07 9.43
N GLU A 58 19.00 -16.21 9.18
CA GLU A 58 20.24 -16.60 9.86
C GLU A 58 21.39 -15.84 9.22
N VAL A 59 22.13 -15.10 10.04
CA VAL A 59 23.24 -14.25 9.59
C VAL A 59 24.51 -14.55 10.37
N ALA A 60 25.65 -14.32 9.74
CA ALA A 60 26.97 -14.40 10.35
C ALA A 60 27.60 -13.01 10.46
N LYS A 61 28.56 -12.88 11.35
CA LYS A 61 29.35 -11.65 11.50
C LYS A 61 30.08 -11.32 10.20
N GLY A 62 29.82 -10.14 9.68
CA GLY A 62 30.40 -9.63 8.45
C GLY A 62 29.51 -9.83 7.22
N ASP A 63 28.32 -10.42 7.38
CA ASP A 63 27.35 -10.52 6.29
C ASP A 63 26.83 -9.12 5.91
N GLU A 64 26.76 -8.92 4.60
CA GLU A 64 26.18 -7.74 3.97
C GLU A 64 25.01 -8.21 3.10
N ILE A 65 23.78 -7.81 3.44
CA ILE A 65 22.56 -8.28 2.77
C ILE A 65 21.85 -7.11 2.13
N ASP A 66 21.69 -7.15 0.80
CA ASP A 66 20.90 -6.17 0.07
C ASP A 66 19.41 -6.32 0.36
N PHE A 67 18.67 -5.22 0.37
CA PHE A 67 17.21 -5.22 0.58
C PHE A 67 16.48 -6.10 -0.44
N SER A 68 16.97 -6.17 -1.69
CA SER A 68 16.42 -7.04 -2.74
C SER A 68 16.52 -8.53 -2.45
N ASP A 69 17.49 -8.93 -1.63
CA ASP A 69 17.72 -10.34 -1.23
C ASP A 69 16.83 -10.73 -0.04
N ILE A 70 16.34 -9.74 0.72
CA ILE A 70 15.41 -9.96 1.82
C ILE A 70 14.00 -10.27 1.28
N ALA A 71 13.46 -9.36 0.47
CA ALA A 71 12.15 -9.54 -0.14
C ALA A 71 12.01 -8.66 -1.40
N LYS A 72 11.43 -9.25 -2.47
CA LYS A 72 11.22 -8.54 -3.75
C LYS A 72 10.22 -7.40 -3.66
N ASP A 73 9.32 -7.45 -2.70
CA ASP A 73 8.29 -6.46 -2.44
C ASP A 73 8.66 -5.46 -1.34
N LEU A 74 9.91 -5.51 -0.83
CA LEU A 74 10.38 -4.62 0.21
C LEU A 74 10.37 -3.15 -0.28
N PHE A 75 9.67 -2.30 0.47
CA PHE A 75 9.59 -0.87 0.22
C PHE A 75 10.56 -0.08 1.12
N GLN A 76 10.57 -0.39 2.41
CA GLN A 76 11.36 0.33 3.40
C GLN A 76 11.60 -0.55 4.63
N ILE A 77 12.85 -0.62 5.11
CA ILE A 77 13.15 -1.22 6.42
C ILE A 77 12.58 -0.32 7.54
N ASN A 78 11.92 -0.95 8.51
CA ASN A 78 11.44 -0.28 9.71
C ASN A 78 12.43 -0.48 10.86
N ILE A 79 12.75 -1.74 11.19
CA ILE A 79 13.71 -2.09 12.25
C ILE A 79 14.26 -3.49 12.04
N VAL A 80 15.54 -3.69 12.39
CA VAL A 80 16.20 -4.99 12.48
C VAL A 80 16.46 -5.30 13.95
N ARG A 81 16.18 -6.53 14.39
CA ARG A 81 16.36 -6.98 15.76
C ARG A 81 17.05 -8.34 15.81
N GLY A 82 17.66 -8.67 16.94
CA GLY A 82 18.24 -9.99 17.24
C GLY A 82 19.75 -10.05 17.06
N VAL A 83 20.31 -9.31 16.11
CA VAL A 83 21.74 -9.23 15.84
C VAL A 83 22.18 -7.78 15.70
N GLU A 84 23.35 -7.43 16.18
CA GLU A 84 23.92 -6.09 16.00
C GLU A 84 24.11 -5.79 14.53
N ASN A 85 23.62 -4.65 14.08
CA ASN A 85 23.58 -4.31 12.65
C ASN A 85 23.64 -2.80 12.42
N ASP A 86 23.99 -2.43 11.20
CA ASP A 86 23.89 -1.07 10.68
C ASP A 86 23.30 -1.10 9.26
N ILE A 87 22.58 -0.04 8.90
CA ILE A 87 21.95 0.09 7.59
C ILE A 87 22.64 1.19 6.82
N ILE A 88 23.30 0.84 5.73
CA ILE A 88 24.03 1.77 4.86
C ILE A 88 23.44 1.69 3.45
N GLY A 89 22.74 2.76 3.04
CA GLY A 89 22.05 2.78 1.75
C GLY A 89 20.95 1.73 1.68
N ASN A 90 21.10 0.74 0.80
CA ASN A 90 20.16 -0.37 0.62
C ASN A 90 20.69 -1.70 1.17
N THR A 91 21.70 -1.68 2.02
CA THR A 91 22.36 -2.87 2.55
C THR A 91 22.30 -2.88 4.08
N ILE A 92 22.10 -4.05 4.67
CA ILE A 92 22.23 -4.30 6.10
C ILE A 92 23.55 -5.00 6.35
N ASN A 93 24.40 -4.41 7.19
CA ASN A 93 25.66 -4.99 7.63
C ASN A 93 25.48 -5.58 9.02
N PHE A 94 25.88 -6.86 9.22
CA PHE A 94 25.75 -7.56 10.49
C PHE A 94 27.11 -7.71 11.17
N TYR A 95 27.15 -7.43 12.48
CA TYR A 95 28.38 -7.47 13.31
C TYR A 95 28.43 -8.65 14.27
N GLY A 96 27.41 -9.53 14.24
CA GLY A 96 27.32 -10.73 15.05
C GLY A 96 26.65 -11.88 14.34
N ASP A 97 26.69 -13.07 14.94
CA ASP A 97 26.03 -14.27 14.42
C ASP A 97 24.65 -14.45 15.07
N GLY A 98 23.71 -15.03 14.36
CA GLY A 98 22.39 -15.40 14.90
C GLY A 98 21.22 -15.13 13.98
N THR A 99 20.01 -15.19 14.55
CA THR A 99 18.76 -14.94 13.81
C THR A 99 18.42 -13.46 13.82
N ALA A 100 18.51 -12.81 12.69
CA ALA A 100 18.05 -11.44 12.49
C ALA A 100 16.56 -11.41 12.17
N LYS A 101 15.79 -10.57 12.86
CA LYS A 101 14.36 -10.32 12.63
C LYS A 101 14.21 -8.97 11.97
N ILE A 102 13.88 -8.98 10.69
CA ILE A 102 13.77 -7.78 9.85
C ILE A 102 12.30 -7.42 9.73
N TYR A 103 11.90 -6.28 10.30
CA TYR A 103 10.57 -5.71 10.14
C TYR A 103 10.65 -4.63 9.08
N TYR A 104 9.79 -4.74 8.07
CA TYR A 104 9.81 -3.83 6.95
C TYR A 104 8.40 -3.48 6.48
N TYR A 105 8.30 -2.51 5.61
CA TYR A 105 7.09 -2.18 4.87
C TYR A 105 7.24 -2.68 3.45
N LYS A 106 6.17 -3.27 2.92
CA LYS A 106 6.18 -3.85 1.57
C LYS A 106 5.27 -3.11 0.60
N TYR A 107 5.57 -3.23 -0.68
CA TYR A 107 4.62 -2.89 -1.72
C TYR A 107 3.45 -3.88 -1.72
N PRO A 108 2.23 -3.43 -2.10
CA PRO A 108 1.08 -4.33 -2.25
C PRO A 108 1.30 -5.28 -3.43
N LYS A 109 0.62 -6.42 -3.40
CA LYS A 109 0.60 -7.36 -4.52
C LYS A 109 0.11 -6.66 -5.79
N GLN A 110 0.85 -6.84 -6.89
CA GLN A 110 0.50 -6.25 -8.16
C GLN A 110 -0.48 -7.13 -8.93
N ILE A 111 -1.44 -6.49 -9.58
CA ILE A 111 -2.36 -7.13 -10.51
C ILE A 111 -1.64 -7.28 -11.84
N THR A 112 -1.58 -8.50 -12.37
CA THR A 112 -0.96 -8.84 -13.66
C THR A 112 -2.04 -9.33 -14.64
N ALA A 113 -1.66 -9.56 -15.90
CA ALA A 113 -2.58 -10.11 -16.91
C ALA A 113 -3.13 -11.49 -16.51
N ASP A 114 -2.36 -12.29 -15.76
CA ASP A 114 -2.76 -13.63 -15.32
C ASP A 114 -3.57 -13.63 -14.03
N THR A 115 -3.81 -12.46 -13.42
CA THR A 115 -4.52 -12.34 -12.15
C THR A 115 -6.00 -12.64 -12.34
N LYS A 116 -6.52 -13.61 -11.59
CA LYS A 116 -7.94 -13.92 -11.57
C LYS A 116 -8.68 -12.99 -10.62
N ASP A 117 -9.61 -12.22 -11.14
CA ASP A 117 -10.36 -11.17 -10.42
C ASP A 117 -11.08 -11.69 -9.16
N SER A 118 -11.60 -12.92 -9.21
CA SER A 118 -12.33 -13.52 -8.10
C SER A 118 -11.45 -14.07 -6.96
N GLU A 119 -10.18 -14.37 -7.26
CA GLU A 119 -9.25 -15.01 -6.32
C GLU A 119 -8.29 -13.97 -5.69
N PHE A 120 -8.04 -12.85 -6.37
CA PHE A 120 -7.14 -11.82 -5.88
C PHE A 120 -7.75 -11.04 -4.72
N THR A 121 -6.99 -10.92 -3.64
CA THR A 121 -7.33 -10.12 -2.46
C THR A 121 -6.25 -9.10 -2.19
N PHE A 122 -6.65 -7.91 -1.81
CA PHE A 122 -5.74 -6.81 -1.49
C PHE A 122 -5.07 -7.00 -0.12
N ASP A 123 -3.82 -6.59 0.00
CA ASP A 123 -3.07 -6.56 1.26
C ASP A 123 -3.38 -5.33 2.13
N LEU A 124 -4.18 -4.41 1.62
CA LEU A 124 -4.57 -3.17 2.29
C LEU A 124 -5.74 -3.38 3.26
N SER A 125 -5.83 -2.54 4.28
CA SER A 125 -6.89 -2.58 5.27
C SER A 125 -8.26 -2.16 4.69
N THR A 126 -9.34 -2.55 5.37
CA THR A 126 -10.71 -2.32 4.88
C THR A 126 -11.04 -0.83 4.71
N ASP A 127 -10.59 0.02 5.62
CA ASP A 127 -10.75 1.47 5.56
C ASP A 127 -10.14 2.08 4.29
N VAL A 128 -8.98 1.57 3.89
CA VAL A 128 -8.30 1.95 2.64
C VAL A 128 -9.05 1.46 1.41
N LEU A 129 -9.52 0.21 1.44
CA LEU A 129 -10.24 -0.39 0.31
C LEU A 129 -11.59 0.28 0.00
N GLU A 130 -12.13 1.07 0.93
CA GLU A 130 -13.32 1.90 0.69
C GLU A 130 -13.01 3.22 -0.02
N ILE A 131 -11.76 3.69 0.08
CA ILE A 131 -11.30 4.93 -0.54
C ILE A 131 -10.85 4.71 -1.98
N MET A 132 -10.21 3.58 -2.25
CA MET A 132 -9.63 3.25 -3.56
C MET A 132 -10.57 3.44 -4.76
N PRO A 133 -11.86 3.03 -4.70
CA PRO A 133 -12.75 3.19 -5.86
C PRO A 133 -12.86 4.63 -6.36
N TYR A 134 -12.78 5.62 -5.47
CA TYR A 134 -12.84 7.04 -5.84
C TYR A 134 -11.58 7.49 -6.56
N GLY A 135 -10.40 7.07 -6.09
CA GLY A 135 -9.14 7.36 -6.77
C GLY A 135 -9.09 6.75 -8.17
N VAL A 136 -9.49 5.48 -8.28
CA VAL A 136 -9.53 4.77 -9.57
C VAL A 136 -10.55 5.41 -10.53
N ALA A 137 -11.76 5.72 -10.06
CA ALA A 137 -12.78 6.39 -10.87
C ALA A 137 -12.32 7.77 -11.36
N GLY A 138 -11.70 8.56 -10.48
CA GLY A 138 -11.15 9.86 -10.82
C GLY A 138 -10.08 9.78 -11.90
N ASP A 139 -9.20 8.78 -11.82
CA ASP A 139 -8.09 8.59 -12.76
C ASP A 139 -8.56 8.07 -14.12
N LEU A 140 -9.52 7.13 -14.16
CA LEU A 140 -10.10 6.62 -15.40
C LEU A 140 -10.81 7.71 -16.19
N LEU A 141 -11.47 8.66 -15.54
CA LEU A 141 -12.23 9.74 -16.18
C LEU A 141 -11.39 10.99 -16.55
N LYS A 142 -10.11 11.04 -16.20
CA LYS A 142 -9.25 12.23 -16.45
C LYS A 142 -9.12 12.61 -17.92
N SER A 143 -9.19 11.64 -18.83
CA SER A 143 -8.97 11.84 -20.27
C SER A 143 -10.25 11.92 -21.09
N ASP A 144 -11.41 11.88 -20.45
CA ASP A 144 -12.70 11.83 -21.13
C ASP A 144 -13.42 13.19 -21.11
N ILE A 145 -14.45 13.29 -21.94
CA ILE A 145 -15.44 14.38 -21.96
C ILE A 145 -16.06 14.60 -20.56
N SER A 146 -16.06 13.55 -19.74
CA SER A 146 -16.49 13.52 -18.34
C SER A 146 -15.45 14.00 -17.32
N ALA A 147 -14.40 14.71 -17.73
CA ALA A 147 -13.32 15.16 -16.84
C ALA A 147 -13.81 15.95 -15.61
N SER A 148 -14.96 16.64 -15.70
CA SER A 148 -15.59 17.33 -14.56
C SER A 148 -16.05 16.35 -13.47
N TYR A 149 -16.59 15.19 -13.84
CA TYR A 149 -16.96 14.12 -12.90
C TYR A 149 -15.72 13.45 -12.32
N GLY A 150 -14.69 13.22 -13.15
CA GLY A 150 -13.39 12.73 -12.68
C GLY A 150 -12.80 13.61 -11.58
N GLN A 151 -12.91 14.94 -11.72
CA GLN A 151 -12.42 15.88 -10.70
C GLN A 151 -13.20 15.76 -9.38
N VAL A 152 -14.50 15.49 -9.41
CA VAL A 152 -15.30 15.26 -8.19
C VAL A 152 -14.80 14.03 -7.43
N TYR A 153 -14.53 12.93 -8.15
CA TYR A 153 -14.01 11.71 -7.53
C TYR A 153 -12.58 11.88 -7.02
N SER A 154 -11.72 12.57 -7.78
CA SER A 154 -10.36 12.89 -7.35
C SER A 154 -10.35 13.74 -6.06
N ASN A 155 -11.15 14.79 -6.00
CA ASN A 155 -11.26 15.64 -4.81
C ASN A 155 -11.76 14.84 -3.60
N ARG A 156 -12.73 13.95 -3.80
CA ARG A 156 -13.24 13.09 -2.72
C ARG A 156 -12.17 12.10 -2.24
N TYR A 157 -11.43 11.49 -3.18
CA TYR A 157 -10.31 10.61 -2.87
C TYR A 157 -9.26 11.32 -2.03
N GLU A 158 -8.81 12.51 -2.44
CA GLU A 158 -7.83 13.31 -1.71
C GLU A 158 -8.28 13.65 -0.29
N GLN A 159 -9.54 14.10 -0.11
CA GLN A 159 -10.09 14.38 1.20
C GLN A 159 -10.12 13.15 2.11
N MET A 160 -10.46 11.98 1.57
CA MET A 160 -10.48 10.73 2.33
C MET A 160 -9.06 10.26 2.65
N LEU A 161 -8.12 10.40 1.70
CA LEU A 161 -6.72 10.06 1.86
C LEU A 161 -6.04 10.88 2.95
N GLN A 162 -6.31 12.18 3.00
CA GLN A 162 -5.84 13.07 4.06
C GLN A 162 -6.26 12.61 5.45
N ARG A 163 -7.47 12.04 5.60
CA ARG A 163 -7.94 11.49 6.88
C ARG A 163 -7.23 10.21 7.30
N LEU A 164 -6.61 9.49 6.36
CA LEU A 164 -5.80 8.31 6.67
C LEU A 164 -4.39 8.68 7.16
N ASP A 165 -3.91 9.88 6.88
CA ASP A 165 -2.56 10.30 7.27
C ASP A 165 -2.51 10.57 8.77
N PRO A 166 -1.73 9.80 9.56
CA PRO A 166 -1.64 9.98 11.01
C PRO A 166 -1.06 11.34 11.42
N ARG A 167 -0.42 12.07 10.49
CA ARG A 167 0.11 13.42 10.75
C ARG A 167 -0.97 14.46 11.03
N PHE A 168 -2.22 14.19 10.68
CA PHE A 168 -3.35 15.06 10.99
C PHE A 168 -4.00 14.79 12.36
N HIS A 169 -3.55 13.80 13.09
CA HIS A 169 -3.95 13.64 14.47
C HIS A 169 -3.10 14.57 15.33
N THR A 170 -3.56 15.79 15.53
CA THR A 170 -3.06 16.73 16.54
C THR A 170 -3.45 16.24 17.94
N GLY A 171 -3.01 15.05 18.32
CA GLY A 171 -2.98 14.60 19.68
C GLY A 171 -1.67 15.04 20.31
N SER A 172 -1.71 15.80 21.39
CA SER A 172 -0.54 16.07 22.20
C SER A 172 0.01 14.73 22.69
N ILE A 173 1.21 14.38 22.22
CA ILE A 173 1.96 13.27 22.80
C ILE A 173 2.50 13.80 24.13
N TYR A 174 1.84 13.47 25.24
CA TYR A 174 2.46 13.61 26.56
C TYR A 174 3.50 12.49 26.67
N LEU A 175 4.75 12.87 26.56
CA LEU A 175 5.82 12.05 27.09
C LEU A 175 5.70 12.20 28.61
N GLU A 176 5.11 11.22 29.28
CA GLU A 176 5.30 11.06 30.71
C GLU A 176 6.80 10.83 30.91
N GLY A 177 7.48 11.87 31.34
CA GLY A 177 8.83 11.77 31.86
C GLY A 177 8.73 10.96 33.15
N ASP A 178 9.43 9.83 33.15
CA ASP A 178 9.65 9.06 34.39
C ASP A 178 10.47 9.92 35.32
N ASP A 179 9.76 10.61 36.21
CA ASP A 179 10.34 11.50 37.21
C ASP A 179 10.82 10.66 38.41
N THR A 180 11.85 9.86 38.15
CA THR A 180 12.62 9.22 39.24
C THR A 180 13.80 10.08 39.61
N SER A 181 13.53 11.27 40.14
CA SER A 181 14.50 12.01 40.96
C SER A 181 14.19 11.84 42.43
N GLU A 182 14.44 10.67 42.98
CA GLU A 182 14.73 10.51 44.40
C GLU A 182 16.23 10.47 44.54
N PHE A 183 16.82 11.62 44.83
CA PHE A 183 18.08 11.72 45.52
C PHE A 183 17.82 12.41 46.87
N LEU A 184 17.93 11.60 47.88
CA LEU A 184 18.40 11.98 49.21
C LEU A 184 19.65 11.19 49.54
#